data_d49bb31af879dbe329d9beba4ef43a05
#
_entry.id   d49bb31af879dbe329d9beba4ef43a05
#
_cell.length_a   1.000
_cell.length_b   1.000
_cell.length_c   1.000
_cell.angle_alpha   90.00
_cell.angle_beta   90.00
_cell.angle_gamma   90.00
#
_symmetry.space_group_name_H-M   'P 1'
#
loop_
_entity.id
_entity.type
_entity.pdbx_description
1 polymer ?
#
loop_
_entity_poly.entity_id
_entity_poly.type
_entity_poly.pdbx_seq_one_letter_code
_entity_poly.pdbx_strand_id
1 'polypeptide(L)'
;IALKIAHCNERINATQKASAAYANAIRYGRASAADRLAYARQLLKTGSYKQAAEQFGIVLDSINNGAYQEPDRTKPNQMDIKAAKQLAQNGLLSAQKAPQWKQEGSRYKVKRMDVFNSRRDDYSPVLAGDQHEYLYFTSTRNDAQGNELSGITGAKPADIFMSEKDDKGHWSKPEAVTGGLNTDFDEGACALTSDQRTMYLTQCVSDASYPRYAQIVTSARSDAAWGKPTELKITADTLSSYAHPAVSPDGEWLYFVSDMPGGMGGMDIWRARITPAGLGGVENLGEPINTPGNEMFPTFRPNGDLYFSSDGHPGMGGLDIFIASVGRDGKYHVTHPGYPLNSQADDFGMTFEGVHNRGYFASNRNDGRGWDHIYSFENPEIIQSVKGWVYEQDGYELPSAVVYLVGSDGTN
;
A
#
# COMPACT_ATOMS: atom_id res chain seq x y z
N ILE A 1 -29.94 -10.85 4.92
CA ILE A 1 -29.08 -11.74 4.10
C ILE A 1 -28.22 -10.90 3.17
N ALA A 2 -28.76 -9.97 2.34
CA ALA A 2 -27.99 -9.21 1.36
C ALA A 2 -26.79 -8.46 1.97
N LEU A 3 -26.95 -7.76 3.11
CA LEU A 3 -25.85 -7.09 3.80
C LEU A 3 -24.76 -8.07 4.28
N LYS A 4 -25.14 -9.23 4.82
CA LYS A 4 -24.15 -10.24 5.21
C LYS A 4 -23.35 -10.73 4.00
N ILE A 5 -24.00 -10.94 2.86
CA ILE A 5 -23.33 -11.30 1.60
C ILE A 5 -22.39 -10.15 1.16
N ALA A 6 -22.83 -8.90 1.27
CA ALA A 6 -22.03 -7.73 0.93
C ALA A 6 -20.75 -7.67 1.79
N HIS A 7 -20.89 -7.74 3.11
CA HIS A 7 -19.77 -7.70 4.04
C HIS A 7 -18.79 -8.89 3.85
N CYS A 8 -19.29 -10.12 3.60
CA CYS A 8 -18.42 -11.26 3.31
C CYS A 8 -17.62 -11.06 2.02
N ASN A 9 -18.27 -10.57 0.95
CA ASN A 9 -17.59 -10.32 -0.32
C ASN A 9 -16.60 -9.13 -0.24
N GLU A 10 -16.91 -8.10 0.54
CA GLU A 10 -16.00 -7.00 0.82
C GLU A 10 -14.73 -7.49 1.51
N ARG A 11 -14.86 -8.33 2.54
CA ARG A 11 -13.72 -8.89 3.29
C ARG A 11 -12.78 -9.76 2.45
N ILE A 12 -13.29 -10.44 1.44
CA ILE A 12 -12.48 -11.23 0.51
C ILE A 12 -12.14 -10.48 -0.78
N ASN A 13 -12.31 -9.16 -0.77
CA ASN A 13 -12.06 -8.26 -1.90
C ASN A 13 -12.80 -8.60 -3.21
N ALA A 14 -13.92 -9.32 -3.12
CA ALA A 14 -14.79 -9.63 -4.27
C ALA A 14 -15.69 -8.43 -4.60
N THR A 15 -15.07 -7.32 -5.02
CA THR A 15 -15.65 -5.97 -5.17
C THR A 15 -16.95 -5.95 -5.96
N GLN A 16 -17.01 -6.63 -7.13
CA GLN A 16 -18.20 -6.67 -7.96
C GLN A 16 -19.40 -7.33 -7.24
N LYS A 17 -19.13 -8.42 -6.51
CA LYS A 17 -20.17 -9.15 -5.75
C LYS A 17 -20.62 -8.34 -4.53
N ALA A 18 -19.68 -7.70 -3.85
CA ALA A 18 -19.98 -6.80 -2.73
C ALA A 18 -20.88 -5.66 -3.18
N SER A 19 -20.49 -4.96 -4.26
CA SER A 19 -21.26 -3.85 -4.84
C SER A 19 -22.68 -4.26 -5.21
N ALA A 20 -22.85 -5.40 -5.90
CA ALA A 20 -24.18 -5.91 -6.27
C ALA A 20 -25.04 -6.25 -5.04
N ALA A 21 -24.45 -6.82 -3.99
CA ALA A 21 -25.17 -7.17 -2.77
C ALA A 21 -25.58 -5.92 -1.97
N TYR A 22 -24.73 -4.89 -1.87
CA TYR A 22 -25.09 -3.59 -1.30
C TYR A 22 -26.21 -2.92 -2.07
N ALA A 23 -26.13 -2.87 -3.41
CA ALA A 23 -27.19 -2.30 -4.26
C ALA A 23 -28.55 -2.98 -3.99
N ASN A 24 -28.56 -4.31 -3.85
CA ASN A 24 -29.75 -5.04 -3.47
C ASN A 24 -30.29 -4.65 -2.08
N ALA A 25 -29.41 -4.54 -1.08
CA ALA A 25 -29.81 -4.14 0.26
C ALA A 25 -30.45 -2.74 0.27
N ILE A 26 -29.87 -1.80 -0.48
CA ILE A 26 -30.37 -0.42 -0.63
C ILE A 26 -31.74 -0.41 -1.31
N ARG A 27 -31.90 -1.17 -2.40
CA ARG A 27 -33.17 -1.27 -3.14
C ARG A 27 -34.34 -1.76 -2.26
N TYR A 28 -34.07 -2.64 -1.32
CA TYR A 28 -35.08 -3.14 -0.38
C TYR A 28 -35.20 -2.34 0.93
N GLY A 29 -34.58 -1.16 1.01
CA GLY A 29 -34.65 -0.29 2.18
C GLY A 29 -34.04 -0.89 3.45
N ARG A 30 -33.01 -1.76 3.30
CA ARG A 30 -32.37 -2.49 4.40
C ARG A 30 -30.97 -2.00 4.74
N ALA A 31 -30.46 -1.00 4.01
CA ALA A 31 -29.14 -0.44 4.19
C ALA A 31 -29.18 0.81 5.08
N SER A 32 -28.29 0.87 6.05
CA SER A 32 -28.00 2.07 6.83
C SER A 32 -27.16 3.07 6.03
N ALA A 33 -26.92 4.27 6.58
CA ALA A 33 -26.00 5.23 6.00
C ALA A 33 -24.54 4.69 6.00
N ALA A 34 -24.15 3.92 7.02
CA ALA A 34 -22.86 3.23 7.06
C ALA A 34 -22.72 2.18 5.93
N ASP A 35 -23.78 1.40 5.66
CA ASP A 35 -23.79 0.46 4.53
C ASP A 35 -23.72 1.20 3.18
N ARG A 36 -24.31 2.40 3.08
CA ARG A 36 -24.17 3.23 1.88
C ARG A 36 -22.77 3.77 1.70
N LEU A 37 -22.09 4.14 2.79
CA LEU A 37 -20.69 4.54 2.76
C LEU A 37 -19.80 3.39 2.22
N ALA A 38 -20.01 2.18 2.74
CA ALA A 38 -19.32 0.99 2.26
C ALA A 38 -19.62 0.72 0.77
N TYR A 39 -20.91 0.83 0.37
CA TYR A 39 -21.30 0.71 -1.04
C TYR A 39 -20.62 1.74 -1.94
N ALA A 40 -20.58 3.00 -1.52
CA ALA A 40 -19.93 4.06 -2.29
C ALA A 40 -18.44 3.79 -2.51
N ARG A 41 -17.76 3.24 -1.50
CA ARG A 41 -16.36 2.79 -1.61
C ARG A 41 -16.21 1.64 -2.61
N GLN A 42 -17.12 0.64 -2.62
CA GLN A 42 -17.11 -0.42 -3.64
C GLN A 42 -17.34 0.14 -5.06
N LEU A 43 -18.15 1.16 -5.21
CA LEU A 43 -18.38 1.84 -6.49
C LEU A 43 -17.14 2.58 -6.99
N LEU A 44 -16.32 3.18 -6.11
CA LEU A 44 -15.01 3.73 -6.50
C LEU A 44 -14.12 2.63 -7.08
N LYS A 45 -13.99 1.51 -6.36
CA LYS A 45 -13.17 0.34 -6.79
C LYS A 45 -13.61 -0.26 -8.13
N THR A 46 -14.87 -0.07 -8.52
CA THR A 46 -15.38 -0.50 -9.83
C THR A 46 -15.28 0.59 -10.90
N GLY A 47 -14.79 1.79 -10.57
CA GLY A 47 -14.76 2.94 -11.48
C GLY A 47 -16.13 3.57 -11.76
N SER A 48 -17.16 3.23 -10.96
CA SER A 48 -18.54 3.75 -11.10
C SER A 48 -18.67 5.11 -10.43
N TYR A 49 -17.80 6.05 -10.80
CA TYR A 49 -17.59 7.33 -10.11
C TYR A 49 -18.86 8.18 -9.95
N LYS A 50 -19.71 8.25 -10.97
CA LYS A 50 -20.97 9.01 -10.89
C LYS A 50 -21.88 8.46 -9.79
N GLN A 51 -22.06 7.14 -9.75
CA GLN A 51 -22.87 6.48 -8.73
C GLN A 51 -22.23 6.59 -7.34
N ALA A 52 -20.88 6.48 -7.26
CA ALA A 52 -20.16 6.69 -6.02
C ALA A 52 -20.41 8.09 -5.44
N ALA A 53 -20.30 9.13 -6.27
CA ALA A 53 -20.56 10.51 -5.86
C ALA A 53 -22.01 10.71 -5.33
N GLU A 54 -23.00 10.10 -5.99
CA GLU A 54 -24.40 10.12 -5.52
C GLU A 54 -24.53 9.48 -4.14
N GLN A 55 -23.93 8.32 -3.90
CA GLN A 55 -24.03 7.64 -2.61
C GLN A 55 -23.27 8.38 -1.50
N PHE A 56 -22.07 8.92 -1.76
CA PHE A 56 -21.36 9.77 -0.81
C PHE A 56 -22.17 11.03 -0.45
N GLY A 57 -22.82 11.67 -1.43
CA GLY A 57 -23.70 12.79 -1.21
C GLY A 57 -24.84 12.44 -0.24
N ILE A 58 -25.52 11.32 -0.44
CA ILE A 58 -26.60 10.84 0.45
C ILE A 58 -26.08 10.59 1.87
N VAL A 59 -24.86 10.04 2.02
CA VAL A 59 -24.23 9.81 3.34
C VAL A 59 -23.97 11.15 4.02
N LEU A 60 -23.38 12.13 3.31
CA LEU A 60 -23.13 13.47 3.85
C LEU A 60 -24.42 14.19 4.26
N ASP A 61 -25.46 14.10 3.45
CA ASP A 61 -26.78 14.65 3.78
C ASP A 61 -27.35 14.00 5.04
N SER A 62 -27.25 12.68 5.18
CA SER A 62 -27.69 11.94 6.38
C SER A 62 -26.93 12.40 7.64
N ILE A 63 -25.63 12.67 7.53
CA ILE A 63 -24.83 13.21 8.62
C ILE A 63 -25.24 14.64 8.98
N ASN A 64 -25.38 15.52 7.98
CA ASN A 64 -25.70 16.93 8.18
C ASN A 64 -27.11 17.13 8.76
N ASN A 65 -28.06 16.24 8.43
CA ASN A 65 -29.42 16.26 8.92
C ASN A 65 -29.65 15.50 10.24
N GLY A 66 -28.57 14.96 10.84
CA GLY A 66 -28.64 14.18 12.07
C GLY A 66 -29.33 12.81 11.94
N ALA A 67 -29.49 12.32 10.70
CA ALA A 67 -30.09 11.01 10.43
C ALA A 67 -29.04 9.86 10.41
N TYR A 68 -27.78 10.18 10.42
CA TYR A 68 -26.71 9.20 10.56
C TYR A 68 -26.69 8.72 12.01
N GLN A 69 -27.04 7.44 12.22
CA GLN A 69 -27.00 6.86 13.55
C GLN A 69 -25.58 6.51 13.89
N GLU A 70 -25.12 6.93 15.07
CA GLU A 70 -23.86 6.47 15.61
C GLU A 70 -23.87 4.94 15.67
N PRO A 71 -22.78 4.32 15.24
CA PRO A 71 -22.70 2.87 15.24
C PRO A 71 -22.75 2.35 16.69
N ASP A 72 -23.38 1.21 16.83
CA ASP A 72 -23.35 0.44 18.07
C ASP A 72 -21.89 -0.02 18.32
N ARG A 73 -21.21 0.63 19.26
CA ARG A 73 -19.80 0.39 19.61
C ARG A 73 -19.51 -1.06 20.06
N THR A 74 -20.55 -1.88 20.23
CA THR A 74 -20.39 -3.32 20.51
C THR A 74 -20.15 -4.14 19.25
N LYS A 75 -20.25 -3.54 18.06
CA LYS A 75 -20.03 -4.22 16.77
C LYS A 75 -18.65 -3.84 16.23
N PRO A 76 -17.84 -4.81 15.82
CA PRO A 76 -16.55 -4.53 15.20
C PRO A 76 -16.74 -3.72 13.90
N ASN A 77 -15.78 -2.84 13.60
CA ASN A 77 -15.69 -2.03 12.38
C ASN A 77 -16.77 -0.93 12.24
N GLN A 78 -17.30 -0.40 13.32
CA GLN A 78 -18.22 0.72 13.26
C GLN A 78 -17.48 2.04 13.48
N MET A 79 -17.63 2.91 12.54
CA MET A 79 -16.95 4.19 12.41
C MET A 79 -17.78 5.29 13.04
N ASP A 80 -17.16 6.18 13.83
CA ASP A 80 -17.84 7.35 14.38
C ASP A 80 -18.25 8.35 13.29
N ILE A 81 -19.13 9.29 13.63
CA ILE A 81 -19.68 10.27 12.68
C ILE A 81 -18.58 11.14 12.07
N LYS A 82 -17.55 11.52 12.83
CA LYS A 82 -16.44 12.36 12.34
C LYS A 82 -15.64 11.61 11.27
N ALA A 83 -15.29 10.38 11.56
CA ALA A 83 -14.58 9.50 10.64
C ALA A 83 -15.40 9.20 9.38
N ALA A 84 -16.69 8.87 9.54
CA ALA A 84 -17.62 8.64 8.41
C ALA A 84 -17.76 9.88 7.52
N LYS A 85 -17.84 11.08 8.14
CA LYS A 85 -17.91 12.34 7.41
C LYS A 85 -16.66 12.60 6.60
N GLN A 86 -15.48 12.43 7.19
CA GLN A 86 -14.20 12.62 6.49
C GLN A 86 -14.05 11.65 5.33
N LEU A 87 -14.33 10.36 5.52
CA LEU A 87 -14.27 9.38 4.43
C LEU A 87 -15.30 9.66 3.33
N ALA A 88 -16.51 10.09 3.67
CA ALA A 88 -17.50 10.45 2.67
C ALA A 88 -17.08 11.70 1.88
N GLN A 89 -16.47 12.70 2.52
CA GLN A 89 -15.92 13.88 1.86
C GLN A 89 -14.75 13.53 0.93
N ASN A 90 -13.80 12.74 1.41
CA ASN A 90 -12.66 12.28 0.62
C ASN A 90 -13.13 11.41 -0.55
N GLY A 91 -14.07 10.49 -0.32
CA GLY A 91 -14.65 9.65 -1.36
C GLY A 91 -15.44 10.44 -2.42
N LEU A 92 -16.17 11.48 -2.03
CA LEU A 92 -16.84 12.38 -2.97
C LEU A 92 -15.82 13.12 -3.84
N LEU A 93 -14.72 13.63 -3.23
CA LEU A 93 -13.64 14.27 -3.95
C LEU A 93 -12.94 13.29 -4.92
N SER A 94 -12.70 12.05 -4.47
CA SER A 94 -12.20 10.96 -5.30
C SER A 94 -13.07 10.72 -6.53
N ALA A 95 -14.38 10.56 -6.32
CA ALA A 95 -15.33 10.31 -7.41
C ALA A 95 -15.39 11.46 -8.44
N GLN A 96 -15.14 12.69 -7.99
CA GLN A 96 -15.09 13.88 -8.86
C GLN A 96 -13.76 14.01 -9.61
N LYS A 97 -12.63 13.69 -8.94
CA LYS A 97 -11.28 13.91 -9.47
C LYS A 97 -10.72 12.72 -10.28
N ALA A 98 -11.08 11.50 -9.94
CA ALA A 98 -10.53 10.31 -10.60
C ALA A 98 -10.69 10.29 -12.13
N PRO A 99 -11.86 10.69 -12.71
CA PRO A 99 -11.99 10.80 -14.15
C PRO A 99 -11.03 11.81 -14.78
N GLN A 100 -10.79 12.94 -14.09
CA GLN A 100 -9.85 13.97 -14.53
C GLN A 100 -8.41 13.45 -14.49
N TRP A 101 -7.97 12.87 -13.35
CA TRP A 101 -6.64 12.27 -13.22
C TRP A 101 -6.39 11.18 -14.26
N LYS A 102 -7.41 10.39 -14.58
CA LYS A 102 -7.30 9.37 -15.64
C LYS A 102 -7.13 9.99 -17.03
N GLN A 103 -7.78 11.12 -17.30
CA GLN A 103 -7.69 11.84 -18.57
C GLN A 103 -6.35 12.59 -18.71
N GLU A 104 -5.89 13.26 -17.66
CA GLU A 104 -4.64 14.00 -17.62
C GLU A 104 -3.44 13.05 -17.72
N GLY A 105 -3.53 11.91 -17.02
CA GLY A 105 -2.43 10.97 -16.90
C GLY A 105 -1.23 11.56 -16.15
N SER A 106 -0.24 10.72 -15.96
CA SER A 106 1.07 11.12 -15.46
C SER A 106 2.15 10.53 -16.37
N ARG A 107 3.41 10.79 -16.05
CA ARG A 107 4.55 10.25 -16.82
C ARG A 107 4.87 8.79 -16.49
N TYR A 108 4.25 8.22 -15.48
CA TYR A 108 4.45 6.82 -15.14
C TYR A 108 4.11 5.91 -16.31
N LYS A 109 4.99 4.96 -16.58
CA LYS A 109 4.75 3.83 -17.47
C LYS A 109 4.57 2.59 -16.60
N VAL A 110 3.48 1.88 -16.79
CA VAL A 110 3.13 0.70 -15.99
C VAL A 110 2.94 -0.50 -16.90
N LYS A 111 3.57 -1.64 -16.54
CA LYS A 111 3.50 -2.87 -17.32
C LYS A 111 3.37 -4.07 -16.39
N ARG A 112 2.44 -4.98 -16.69
CA ARG A 112 2.31 -6.26 -16.00
C ARG A 112 3.54 -7.13 -16.23
N MET A 113 4.02 -7.78 -15.17
CA MET A 113 5.23 -8.62 -15.20
C MET A 113 4.86 -10.10 -15.20
N ASP A 114 4.56 -10.65 -16.38
CA ASP A 114 4.06 -12.03 -16.51
C ASP A 114 5.05 -13.08 -15.98
N VAL A 115 6.35 -12.78 -15.94
CA VAL A 115 7.37 -13.68 -15.41
C VAL A 115 7.17 -13.95 -13.91
N PHE A 116 6.69 -12.98 -13.14
CA PHE A 116 6.45 -13.12 -11.71
C PHE A 116 5.05 -13.66 -11.40
N ASN A 117 4.08 -13.37 -12.26
CA ASN A 117 2.68 -13.57 -11.98
C ASN A 117 2.21 -14.99 -12.28
N SER A 118 1.49 -15.54 -11.33
CA SER A 118 0.79 -16.83 -11.44
C SER A 118 -0.69 -16.65 -11.81
N ARG A 119 -1.49 -17.72 -11.61
CA ARG A 119 -2.96 -17.65 -11.66
C ARG A 119 -3.58 -17.41 -10.28
N ARG A 120 -2.79 -16.97 -9.32
CA ARG A 120 -3.17 -16.67 -7.93
C ARG A 120 -2.64 -15.29 -7.58
N ASP A 121 -2.74 -14.93 -6.30
CA ASP A 121 -2.20 -13.66 -5.83
C ASP A 121 -0.67 -13.69 -5.83
N ASP A 122 -0.07 -12.63 -6.37
CA ASP A 122 1.35 -12.36 -6.38
C ASP A 122 1.52 -10.87 -6.06
N TYR A 123 2.06 -10.53 -4.87
CA TYR A 123 2.04 -9.15 -4.36
C TYR A 123 3.20 -8.81 -3.42
N SER A 124 3.27 -7.56 -2.99
CA SER A 124 4.31 -7.01 -2.09
C SER A 124 5.73 -7.33 -2.55
N PRO A 125 6.14 -6.91 -3.76
CA PRO A 125 7.50 -7.13 -4.23
C PRO A 125 8.51 -6.32 -3.43
N VAL A 126 9.69 -6.91 -3.18
CA VAL A 126 10.84 -6.29 -2.51
C VAL A 126 12.10 -6.61 -3.27
N LEU A 127 12.73 -5.58 -3.84
CA LEU A 127 14.05 -5.70 -4.48
C LEU A 127 15.15 -5.82 -3.43
N ALA A 128 16.11 -6.69 -3.71
CA ALA A 128 17.26 -6.99 -2.87
C ALA A 128 18.51 -7.27 -3.70
N GLY A 129 19.64 -7.39 -3.03
CA GLY A 129 20.95 -7.54 -3.65
C GLY A 129 21.59 -6.19 -3.97
N ASP A 130 22.92 -6.15 -4.08
CA ASP A 130 23.69 -4.92 -4.33
C ASP A 130 23.40 -4.34 -5.72
N GLN A 131 23.02 -5.18 -6.67
CA GLN A 131 22.63 -4.82 -8.04
C GLN A 131 21.11 -4.92 -8.25
N HIS A 132 20.32 -5.09 -7.17
CA HIS A 132 18.87 -5.34 -7.24
C HIS A 132 18.54 -6.57 -8.10
N GLU A 133 19.35 -7.60 -7.96
CA GLU A 133 19.28 -8.84 -8.72
C GLU A 133 18.27 -9.84 -8.15
N TYR A 134 17.79 -9.64 -6.91
CA TYR A 134 16.77 -10.48 -6.29
C TYR A 134 15.46 -9.73 -6.14
N LEU A 135 14.35 -10.40 -6.44
CA LEU A 135 12.99 -9.91 -6.15
C LEU A 135 12.28 -10.92 -5.26
N TYR A 136 12.09 -10.57 -4.01
CA TYR A 136 11.20 -11.29 -3.10
C TYR A 136 9.77 -10.78 -3.26
N PHE A 137 8.80 -11.67 -3.12
CA PHE A 137 7.38 -11.29 -3.13
C PHE A 137 6.52 -12.38 -2.48
N THR A 138 5.31 -12.03 -2.11
CA THR A 138 4.31 -12.92 -1.53
C THR A 138 3.50 -13.59 -2.63
N SER A 139 3.22 -14.90 -2.49
CA SER A 139 2.41 -15.61 -3.46
C SER A 139 1.57 -16.73 -2.84
N THR A 140 0.32 -16.86 -3.29
CA THR A 140 -0.59 -17.98 -2.96
C THR A 140 -0.64 -19.04 -4.06
N ARG A 141 0.41 -19.11 -4.89
CA ARG A 141 0.49 -20.08 -6.00
C ARG A 141 0.51 -21.52 -5.50
N ASN A 142 0.25 -22.47 -6.41
CA ASN A 142 0.09 -23.88 -6.03
C ASN A 142 1.35 -24.52 -5.42
N ASP A 143 2.53 -23.97 -5.69
CA ASP A 143 3.82 -24.42 -5.17
C ASP A 143 4.11 -23.89 -3.75
N ALA A 144 3.24 -23.05 -3.17
CA ALA A 144 3.34 -22.61 -1.78
C ALA A 144 3.14 -23.79 -0.81
N GLN A 145 3.77 -23.72 0.37
CA GLN A 145 3.70 -24.77 1.39
C GLN A 145 2.29 -24.91 1.98
N GLY A 146 2.10 -25.96 2.75
CA GLY A 146 0.81 -26.26 3.37
C GLY A 146 -0.21 -26.86 2.40
N ASN A 147 -1.06 -27.73 2.92
CA ASN A 147 -2.14 -28.37 2.17
C ASN A 147 -3.53 -27.88 2.61
N GLU A 148 -3.61 -27.20 3.73
CA GLU A 148 -4.84 -26.64 4.26
C GLU A 148 -5.09 -25.25 3.71
N LEU A 149 -6.36 -24.88 3.58
CA LEU A 149 -6.73 -23.53 3.18
C LEU A 149 -6.61 -22.58 4.38
N SER A 150 -6.12 -21.38 4.15
CA SER A 150 -6.08 -20.32 5.16
C SER A 150 -7.48 -20.09 5.75
N GLY A 151 -7.57 -20.09 7.06
CA GLY A 151 -8.82 -19.79 7.78
C GLY A 151 -9.28 -18.34 7.58
N ILE A 152 -8.40 -17.46 7.12
CA ILE A 152 -8.67 -16.02 6.88
C ILE A 152 -9.11 -15.79 5.44
N THR A 153 -8.33 -16.26 4.47
CA THR A 153 -8.54 -15.96 3.04
C THR A 153 -9.35 -17.02 2.32
N GLY A 154 -9.44 -18.24 2.86
CA GLY A 154 -10.03 -19.40 2.17
C GLY A 154 -9.19 -19.87 0.97
N ALA A 155 -7.99 -19.32 0.79
CA ALA A 155 -7.02 -19.69 -0.22
C ALA A 155 -5.90 -20.55 0.38
N LYS A 156 -5.00 -21.07 -0.44
CA LYS A 156 -3.78 -21.73 0.02
C LYS A 156 -2.93 -20.71 0.79
N PRO A 157 -2.20 -21.09 1.85
CA PRO A 157 -1.30 -20.18 2.55
C PRO A 157 -0.37 -19.45 1.60
N ALA A 158 -0.05 -18.21 1.94
CA ALA A 158 0.88 -17.40 1.19
C ALA A 158 2.30 -17.67 1.66
N ASP A 159 3.23 -17.80 0.71
CA ASP A 159 4.65 -17.96 0.95
C ASP A 159 5.45 -16.82 0.34
N ILE A 160 6.68 -16.63 0.81
CA ILE A 160 7.67 -15.78 0.18
C ILE A 160 8.34 -16.55 -0.97
N PHE A 161 8.25 -15.99 -2.16
CA PHE A 161 8.91 -16.45 -3.38
C PHE A 161 10.04 -15.48 -3.76
N MET A 162 10.98 -15.98 -4.53
CA MET A 162 12.12 -15.21 -5.03
C MET A 162 12.33 -15.50 -6.52
N SER A 163 12.69 -14.45 -7.25
CA SER A 163 13.20 -14.51 -8.61
C SER A 163 14.57 -13.84 -8.64
N GLU A 164 15.48 -14.35 -9.45
CA GLU A 164 16.84 -13.83 -9.62
C GLU A 164 16.99 -13.26 -11.04
N LYS A 165 17.69 -12.16 -11.16
CA LYS A 165 18.01 -11.50 -12.43
C LYS A 165 19.39 -11.97 -12.91
N ASP A 166 19.49 -12.46 -14.14
CA ASP A 166 20.76 -12.83 -14.76
C ASP A 166 21.58 -11.58 -15.17
N ASP A 167 22.84 -11.80 -15.55
CA ASP A 167 23.76 -10.75 -16.03
C ASP A 167 23.25 -9.98 -17.27
N LYS A 168 22.24 -10.52 -17.96
CA LYS A 168 21.59 -9.88 -19.12
C LYS A 168 20.31 -9.12 -18.73
N GLY A 169 19.97 -9.13 -17.45
CA GLY A 169 18.79 -8.46 -16.91
C GLY A 169 17.47 -9.24 -17.05
N HIS A 170 17.51 -10.54 -17.35
CA HIS A 170 16.33 -11.38 -17.42
C HIS A 170 16.03 -12.02 -16.07
N TRP A 171 14.78 -11.96 -15.65
CA TRP A 171 14.32 -12.59 -14.43
C TRP A 171 14.09 -14.09 -14.61
N SER A 172 14.51 -14.88 -13.63
CA SER A 172 14.23 -16.32 -13.55
C SER A 172 12.74 -16.56 -13.25
N LYS A 173 12.29 -17.80 -13.45
CA LYS A 173 11.01 -18.25 -12.90
C LYS A 173 11.08 -18.20 -11.37
N PRO A 174 10.05 -17.66 -10.69
CA PRO A 174 10.05 -17.60 -9.24
C PRO A 174 10.04 -18.99 -8.58
N GLU A 175 10.81 -19.11 -7.49
CA GLU A 175 10.87 -20.30 -6.64
C GLU A 175 10.58 -19.92 -5.19
N ALA A 176 9.98 -20.84 -4.42
CA ALA A 176 9.75 -20.62 -3.01
C ALA A 176 11.09 -20.48 -2.28
N VAL A 177 11.18 -19.51 -1.37
CA VAL A 177 12.41 -19.29 -0.59
C VAL A 177 12.68 -20.51 0.29
N THR A 178 13.89 -21.02 0.22
CA THR A 178 14.35 -22.19 0.99
C THR A 178 14.90 -21.80 2.36
N GLY A 179 15.08 -22.76 3.27
CA GLY A 179 15.76 -22.56 4.56
C GLY A 179 14.84 -22.44 5.76
N GLY A 180 13.52 -22.56 5.62
CA GLY A 180 12.57 -22.55 6.72
C GLY A 180 11.91 -21.20 6.97
N LEU A 181 12.05 -20.24 6.06
CA LEU A 181 11.35 -18.97 6.10
C LEU A 181 9.84 -19.15 5.97
N ASN A 182 9.43 -19.94 4.98
CA ASN A 182 8.04 -20.33 4.76
C ASN A 182 7.63 -21.46 5.73
N THR A 183 6.43 -21.37 6.26
CA THR A 183 5.86 -22.31 7.25
C THR A 183 4.47 -22.80 6.80
N ASP A 184 3.72 -23.44 7.70
CA ASP A 184 2.33 -23.83 7.43
C ASP A 184 1.34 -22.64 7.59
N PHE A 185 1.83 -21.44 7.91
CA PHE A 185 1.05 -20.22 8.05
C PHE A 185 1.17 -19.34 6.78
N ASP A 186 0.44 -18.23 6.76
CA ASP A 186 0.61 -17.22 5.71
C ASP A 186 1.82 -16.34 6.03
N GLU A 187 2.85 -16.34 5.19
CA GLU A 187 3.98 -15.41 5.22
C GLU A 187 3.87 -14.42 4.08
N GLY A 188 4.03 -13.12 4.39
CA GLY A 188 3.93 -12.10 3.35
C GLY A 188 4.47 -10.74 3.75
N ALA A 189 4.41 -9.79 2.80
CA ALA A 189 4.80 -8.40 2.97
C ALA A 189 6.07 -8.24 3.82
N CYS A 190 7.23 -8.49 3.22
CA CYS A 190 8.51 -8.45 3.91
C CYS A 190 9.25 -7.11 3.71
N ALA A 191 10.23 -6.86 4.58
CA ALA A 191 11.23 -5.79 4.47
C ALA A 191 12.58 -6.30 4.92
N LEU A 192 13.65 -5.78 4.32
CA LEU A 192 15.02 -6.14 4.63
C LEU A 192 15.72 -5.00 5.38
N THR A 193 16.63 -5.37 6.29
CA THR A 193 17.62 -4.41 6.80
C THR A 193 18.57 -3.98 5.69
N SER A 194 19.25 -2.83 5.84
CA SER A 194 20.18 -2.31 4.84
C SER A 194 21.34 -3.25 4.54
N ASP A 195 21.76 -4.06 5.50
CA ASP A 195 22.77 -5.12 5.33
C ASP A 195 22.20 -6.42 4.74
N GLN A 196 20.89 -6.48 4.52
CA GLN A 196 20.13 -7.60 3.95
C GLN A 196 20.30 -8.93 4.72
N ARG A 197 20.68 -8.86 6.00
CA ARG A 197 20.87 -10.05 6.86
C ARG A 197 19.66 -10.37 7.73
N THR A 198 18.76 -9.41 7.90
CA THR A 198 17.50 -9.60 8.65
C THR A 198 16.32 -9.25 7.76
N MET A 199 15.36 -10.15 7.72
CA MET A 199 14.06 -9.93 7.08
C MET A 199 13.00 -9.79 8.18
N TYR A 200 12.25 -8.70 8.12
CA TYR A 200 10.98 -8.53 8.83
C TYR A 200 9.87 -8.96 7.88
N LEU A 201 8.92 -9.75 8.34
CA LEU A 201 7.79 -10.17 7.50
C LEU A 201 6.52 -10.29 8.32
N THR A 202 5.40 -10.17 7.65
CA THR A 202 4.08 -10.42 8.21
C THR A 202 3.81 -11.92 8.21
N GLN A 203 3.37 -12.45 9.34
CA GLN A 203 2.88 -13.82 9.46
C GLN A 203 1.45 -13.81 10.01
N CYS A 204 0.52 -14.48 9.32
CA CYS A 204 -0.85 -14.62 9.77
C CYS A 204 -1.06 -16.00 10.33
N VAL A 205 -1.30 -16.07 11.64
CA VAL A 205 -1.59 -17.32 12.35
C VAL A 205 -3.09 -17.43 12.55
N SER A 206 -3.68 -18.54 12.11
CA SER A 206 -5.08 -18.86 12.36
C SER A 206 -5.19 -19.57 13.71
N ASP A 207 -5.70 -18.88 14.72
CA ASP A 207 -6.07 -19.48 16.00
C ASP A 207 -7.52 -19.14 16.33
N ALA A 208 -8.36 -20.17 16.50
CA ALA A 208 -9.77 -19.99 16.86
C ALA A 208 -9.98 -19.37 18.25
N SER A 209 -8.98 -19.43 19.12
CA SER A 209 -8.99 -18.87 20.48
C SER A 209 -8.53 -17.43 20.55
N TYR A 210 -7.85 -16.91 19.51
CA TYR A 210 -7.30 -15.57 19.45
C TYR A 210 -7.72 -14.87 18.15
N PRO A 211 -8.37 -13.71 18.25
CA PRO A 211 -8.76 -12.92 17.07
C PRO A 211 -7.57 -12.21 16.40
N ARG A 212 -6.34 -12.54 16.74
CA ARG A 212 -5.13 -11.98 16.17
C ARG A 212 -4.96 -12.50 14.76
N TYR A 213 -4.94 -11.58 13.79
CA TYR A 213 -4.86 -11.91 12.37
C TYR A 213 -3.43 -11.87 11.82
N ALA A 214 -2.61 -10.93 12.28
CA ALA A 214 -1.25 -10.75 11.77
C ALA A 214 -0.27 -10.38 12.89
N GLN A 215 0.96 -10.85 12.77
CA GLN A 215 2.10 -10.47 13.59
C GLN A 215 3.33 -10.24 12.73
N ILE A 216 4.25 -9.41 13.18
CA ILE A 216 5.55 -9.28 12.54
C ILE A 216 6.51 -10.28 13.18
N VAL A 217 7.19 -11.03 12.32
CA VAL A 217 8.24 -11.96 12.69
C VAL A 217 9.55 -11.56 12.01
N THR A 218 10.67 -12.05 12.53
CA THR A 218 12.00 -11.80 11.95
C THR A 218 12.68 -13.09 11.59
N SER A 219 13.39 -13.08 10.47
CA SER A 219 14.28 -14.16 10.05
C SER A 219 15.67 -13.61 9.79
N ALA A 220 16.70 -14.31 10.29
CA ALA A 220 18.09 -13.99 10.00
C ALA A 220 18.61 -14.86 8.86
N ARG A 221 19.44 -14.25 8.01
CA ARG A 221 20.13 -14.96 6.92
C ARG A 221 21.49 -15.44 7.40
N SER A 222 21.74 -16.73 7.24
CA SER A 222 23.04 -17.37 7.46
C SER A 222 23.49 -17.98 6.13
N ASP A 223 24.62 -17.52 5.62
CA ASP A 223 25.10 -17.84 4.27
C ASP A 223 24.06 -17.53 3.18
N ALA A 224 23.57 -18.54 2.48
CA ALA A 224 22.58 -18.37 1.40
C ALA A 224 21.13 -18.63 1.83
N ALA A 225 20.89 -19.05 3.09
CA ALA A 225 19.57 -19.49 3.54
C ALA A 225 18.99 -18.60 4.64
N TRP A 226 17.68 -18.41 4.60
CA TRP A 226 16.89 -17.76 5.65
C TRP A 226 16.53 -18.76 6.76
N GLY A 227 16.72 -18.35 8.00
CA GLY A 227 16.34 -19.15 9.16
C GLY A 227 14.84 -19.17 9.40
N LYS A 228 14.42 -20.01 10.36
CA LYS A 228 13.02 -20.06 10.81
C LYS A 228 12.61 -18.72 11.41
N PRO A 229 11.42 -18.17 11.07
CA PRO A 229 10.92 -16.93 11.65
C PRO A 229 10.76 -17.00 13.17
N THR A 230 11.07 -15.89 13.83
CA THR A 230 10.86 -15.71 15.28
C THR A 230 9.97 -14.50 15.52
N GLU A 231 9.06 -14.59 16.48
CA GLU A 231 8.15 -13.49 16.81
C GLU A 231 8.91 -12.25 17.26
N LEU A 232 8.49 -11.09 16.72
CA LEU A 232 8.97 -9.78 17.14
C LEU A 232 7.94 -9.14 18.07
N LYS A 233 8.31 -8.97 19.34
CA LYS A 233 7.43 -8.31 20.28
C LYS A 233 7.49 -6.80 20.10
N ILE A 234 6.42 -6.20 19.58
CA ILE A 234 6.32 -4.74 19.32
C ILE A 234 5.75 -4.02 20.55
N THR A 235 4.63 -4.49 21.07
CA THR A 235 3.96 -3.95 22.27
C THR A 235 3.51 -5.08 23.21
N ALA A 236 2.88 -4.73 24.31
CA ALA A 236 2.23 -5.70 25.19
C ALA A 236 0.80 -6.08 24.69
N ASP A 237 0.27 -5.37 23.71
CA ASP A 237 -1.03 -5.67 23.13
C ASP A 237 -0.92 -6.89 22.21
N THR A 238 -1.70 -7.92 22.51
CA THR A 238 -1.75 -9.20 21.80
C THR A 238 -3.04 -9.38 20.99
N LEU A 239 -3.93 -8.37 21.00
CA LEU A 239 -5.24 -8.46 20.32
C LEU A 239 -5.24 -7.77 18.96
N SER A 240 -4.37 -6.78 18.79
CA SER A 240 -4.24 -6.04 17.53
C SER A 240 -3.39 -6.77 16.50
N SER A 241 -3.60 -6.47 15.25
CA SER A 241 -2.77 -6.92 14.12
C SER A 241 -1.55 -6.02 13.95
N TYR A 242 -0.43 -6.61 13.59
CA TYR A 242 0.82 -5.94 13.23
C TYR A 242 1.32 -6.51 11.91
N ALA A 243 1.44 -5.67 10.88
CA ALA A 243 1.72 -6.13 9.52
C ALA A 243 2.56 -5.13 8.71
N HIS A 244 2.92 -5.51 7.50
CA HIS A 244 3.58 -4.68 6.47
C HIS A 244 4.77 -3.89 7.03
N PRO A 245 5.82 -4.57 7.50
CA PRO A 245 7.00 -3.91 8.01
C PRO A 245 7.75 -3.14 6.92
N ALA A 246 8.39 -2.03 7.30
CA ALA A 246 9.35 -1.29 6.48
C ALA A 246 10.45 -0.72 7.37
N VAL A 247 11.69 -0.78 6.92
CA VAL A 247 12.83 -0.20 7.64
C VAL A 247 13.16 1.16 7.04
N SER A 248 13.37 2.17 7.90
CA SER A 248 13.80 3.49 7.42
C SER A 248 15.18 3.44 6.76
N PRO A 249 15.51 4.37 5.83
CA PRO A 249 16.80 4.35 5.12
C PRO A 249 18.03 4.44 6.02
N ASP A 250 17.90 5.08 7.19
CA ASP A 250 18.96 5.17 8.21
C ASP A 250 19.08 3.91 9.08
N GLY A 251 18.12 2.97 8.95
CA GLY A 251 18.08 1.74 9.74
C GLY A 251 17.64 1.94 11.20
N GLU A 252 17.24 3.16 11.60
CA GLU A 252 16.90 3.47 13.00
C GLU A 252 15.45 3.13 13.36
N TRP A 253 14.55 3.02 12.38
CA TRP A 253 13.12 2.87 12.62
C TRP A 253 12.53 1.69 11.86
N LEU A 254 11.71 0.91 12.56
CA LEU A 254 10.78 -0.03 11.97
C LEU A 254 9.42 0.64 11.85
N TYR A 255 8.94 0.81 10.63
CA TYR A 255 7.57 1.21 10.33
C TYR A 255 6.73 -0.04 10.14
N PHE A 256 5.48 0.02 10.55
CA PHE A 256 4.54 -1.08 10.42
C PHE A 256 3.11 -0.56 10.43
N VAL A 257 2.15 -1.40 10.09
CA VAL A 257 0.73 -1.04 10.18
C VAL A 257 0.07 -1.82 11.30
N SER A 258 -0.88 -1.18 11.98
CA SER A 258 -1.62 -1.79 13.07
C SER A 258 -2.97 -1.11 13.30
N ASP A 259 -3.96 -1.91 13.70
CA ASP A 259 -5.28 -1.47 14.19
C ASP A 259 -5.32 -1.28 15.72
N MET A 260 -4.14 -1.17 16.36
CA MET A 260 -4.05 -1.04 17.81
C MET A 260 -4.68 0.27 18.31
N PRO A 261 -5.19 0.27 19.56
CA PRO A 261 -5.81 1.46 20.15
C PRO A 261 -4.92 2.70 20.11
N GLY A 262 -5.52 3.85 19.84
CA GLY A 262 -4.81 5.13 19.72
C GLY A 262 -4.49 5.51 18.27
N GLY A 263 -4.93 4.72 17.30
CA GLY A 263 -4.92 5.05 15.87
C GLY A 263 -6.02 6.04 15.48
N MET A 264 -6.02 6.39 14.20
CA MET A 264 -6.97 7.33 13.59
C MET A 264 -8.10 6.63 12.83
N GLY A 265 -7.86 5.40 12.38
CA GLY A 265 -8.78 4.71 11.50
C GLY A 265 -8.81 3.20 11.67
N GLY A 266 -8.73 2.52 10.54
CA GLY A 266 -8.59 1.08 10.49
C GLY A 266 -7.16 0.65 10.77
N MET A 267 -6.41 0.37 9.70
CA MET A 267 -4.97 0.09 9.79
C MET A 267 -4.22 1.42 9.61
N ASP A 268 -3.50 1.83 10.64
CA ASP A 268 -2.66 3.03 10.62
C ASP A 268 -1.19 2.67 10.46
N ILE A 269 -0.39 3.61 9.94
CA ILE A 269 1.07 3.48 9.94
C ILE A 269 1.62 3.98 11.28
N TRP A 270 2.40 3.13 11.92
CA TRP A 270 3.12 3.36 13.16
C TRP A 270 4.62 3.17 12.93
N ARG A 271 5.43 3.62 13.88
CA ARG A 271 6.87 3.34 13.90
C ARG A 271 7.35 3.01 15.29
N ALA A 272 8.42 2.23 15.37
CA ALA A 272 9.14 1.94 16.61
C ALA A 272 10.64 2.07 16.36
N ARG A 273 11.37 2.60 17.35
CA ARG A 273 12.82 2.75 17.21
C ARG A 273 13.53 1.40 17.34
N ILE A 274 14.41 1.08 16.40
CA ILE A 274 15.24 -0.12 16.45
C ILE A 274 16.41 0.17 17.41
N THR A 275 16.56 -0.66 18.45
CA THR A 275 17.65 -0.54 19.43
C THR A 275 18.30 -1.90 19.64
N PRO A 276 19.54 -1.96 20.17
CA PRO A 276 20.19 -3.24 20.51
C PRO A 276 19.41 -4.08 21.53
N ALA A 277 18.54 -3.45 22.34
CA ALA A 277 17.71 -4.13 23.34
C ALA A 277 16.34 -4.60 22.78
N GLY A 278 16.06 -4.35 21.51
CA GLY A 278 14.76 -4.59 20.87
C GLY A 278 14.12 -3.30 20.37
N LEU A 279 12.79 -3.29 20.20
CA LEU A 279 12.07 -2.10 19.74
C LEU A 279 11.82 -1.13 20.90
N GLY A 280 12.10 0.14 20.68
CA GLY A 280 11.79 1.26 21.57
C GLY A 280 10.38 1.83 21.32
N GLY A 281 10.06 2.95 21.96
CA GLY A 281 8.74 3.57 21.95
C GLY A 281 8.02 3.55 20.60
N VAL A 282 6.73 3.22 20.67
CA VAL A 282 5.86 3.11 19.50
C VAL A 282 5.10 4.42 19.29
N GLU A 283 5.09 4.94 18.09
CA GLU A 283 4.47 6.21 17.72
C GLU A 283 3.54 6.04 16.51
N ASN A 284 2.30 6.55 16.60
CA ASN A 284 1.42 6.72 15.44
C ASN A 284 1.92 7.90 14.62
N LEU A 285 1.96 7.78 13.27
CA LEU A 285 2.42 8.89 12.44
C LEU A 285 1.41 10.04 12.36
N GLY A 286 0.14 9.80 12.66
CA GLY A 286 -0.90 10.82 12.65
C GLY A 286 -1.11 11.49 11.29
N GLU A 287 -1.83 12.62 11.31
CA GLU A 287 -2.00 13.46 10.12
C GLU A 287 -0.67 14.10 9.69
N PRO A 288 -0.41 14.26 8.38
CA PRO A 288 -1.33 14.02 7.27
C PRO A 288 -1.22 12.60 6.68
N ILE A 289 -0.51 11.66 7.30
CA ILE A 289 -0.30 10.31 6.76
C ILE A 289 -1.51 9.44 7.04
N ASN A 290 -1.89 9.28 8.31
CA ASN A 290 -3.01 8.44 8.71
C ASN A 290 -4.35 9.17 8.58
N THR A 291 -5.38 8.41 8.23
CA THR A 291 -6.77 8.86 8.01
C THR A 291 -7.75 7.94 8.76
N PRO A 292 -9.06 8.21 8.73
CA PRO A 292 -10.03 7.22 9.21
C PRO A 292 -10.15 5.95 8.36
N GLY A 293 -9.44 5.85 7.23
CA GLY A 293 -9.36 4.67 6.38
C GLY A 293 -8.30 3.68 6.83
N ASN A 294 -7.66 3.05 5.86
CA ASN A 294 -6.52 2.18 6.07
C ASN A 294 -5.30 2.76 5.35
N GLU A 295 -4.18 2.84 6.03
CA GLU A 295 -2.88 3.16 5.49
C GLU A 295 -1.98 1.92 5.61
N MET A 296 -1.49 1.43 4.47
CA MET A 296 -0.88 0.11 4.36
C MET A 296 0.39 0.14 3.49
N PHE A 297 1.20 -0.91 3.59
CA PHE A 297 2.37 -1.16 2.73
C PHE A 297 3.34 0.04 2.68
N PRO A 298 3.82 0.54 3.85
CA PRO A 298 4.85 1.56 3.85
C PRO A 298 6.14 1.05 3.19
N THR A 299 6.81 1.91 2.44
CA THR A 299 8.16 1.68 1.91
C THR A 299 8.89 3.00 1.72
N PHE A 300 10.20 2.97 1.71
CA PHE A 300 11.03 4.17 1.61
C PHE A 300 11.85 4.20 0.33
N ARG A 301 12.04 5.40 -0.17
CA ARG A 301 13.16 5.67 -1.07
C ARG A 301 14.40 6.09 -0.27
N PRO A 302 15.62 5.96 -0.86
CA PRO A 302 16.85 6.38 -0.20
C PRO A 302 16.89 7.87 0.20
N ASN A 303 16.10 8.73 -0.46
CA ASN A 303 15.97 10.15 -0.13
C ASN A 303 15.06 10.44 1.08
N GLY A 304 14.48 9.40 1.69
CA GLY A 304 13.61 9.50 2.85
C GLY A 304 12.12 9.67 2.55
N ASP A 305 11.71 9.77 1.28
CA ASP A 305 10.29 9.80 0.93
C ASP A 305 9.62 8.48 1.32
N LEU A 306 8.52 8.58 2.06
CA LEU A 306 7.67 7.47 2.43
C LEU A 306 6.58 7.28 1.39
N TYR A 307 6.55 6.10 0.77
CA TYR A 307 5.46 5.64 -0.08
C TYR A 307 4.56 4.71 0.73
N PHE A 308 3.27 4.87 0.60
CA PHE A 308 2.29 4.02 1.27
C PHE A 308 1.01 3.94 0.44
N SER A 309 0.12 3.02 0.77
CA SER A 309 -1.16 2.89 0.10
C SER A 309 -2.29 3.18 1.06
N SER A 310 -3.30 3.92 0.60
CA SER A 310 -4.44 4.30 1.42
C SER A 310 -5.75 4.22 0.66
N ASP A 311 -6.81 3.83 1.37
CA ASP A 311 -8.20 3.90 0.92
C ASP A 311 -9.00 5.01 1.64
N GLY A 312 -8.32 5.80 2.48
CA GLY A 312 -8.90 6.90 3.24
C GLY A 312 -8.58 8.29 2.68
N HIS A 313 -7.47 8.45 1.97
CA HIS A 313 -7.12 9.66 1.23
C HIS A 313 -7.94 9.79 -0.06
N PRO A 314 -8.09 11.02 -0.62
CA PRO A 314 -8.67 11.20 -1.95
C PRO A 314 -7.81 10.52 -3.02
N GLY A 315 -8.33 9.47 -3.63
CA GLY A 315 -7.63 8.62 -4.61
C GLY A 315 -8.52 8.28 -5.82
N MET A 316 -8.13 7.25 -6.56
CA MET A 316 -8.85 6.81 -7.77
C MET A 316 -9.79 5.63 -7.53
N GLY A 317 -9.57 4.86 -6.46
CA GLY A 317 -10.32 3.62 -6.32
C GLY A 317 -10.31 2.98 -4.96
N GLY A 318 -9.60 1.86 -4.85
CA GLY A 318 -9.38 1.13 -3.62
C GLY A 318 -8.22 1.67 -2.83
N LEU A 319 -7.21 0.84 -2.60
CA LEU A 319 -5.92 1.31 -2.13
C LEU A 319 -5.24 2.06 -3.27
N ASP A 320 -4.89 3.31 -3.04
CA ASP A 320 -4.07 4.12 -3.94
C ASP A 320 -2.72 4.41 -3.30
N ILE A 321 -1.67 4.46 -4.10
CA ILE A 321 -0.32 4.80 -3.66
C ILE A 321 -0.22 6.30 -3.44
N PHE A 322 0.37 6.71 -2.31
CA PHE A 322 0.66 8.09 -1.94
C PHE A 322 2.14 8.26 -1.62
N ILE A 323 2.62 9.49 -1.73
CA ILE A 323 4.00 9.87 -1.43
C ILE A 323 3.97 10.92 -0.34
N ALA A 324 4.60 10.62 0.80
CA ALA A 324 4.81 11.56 1.88
C ALA A 324 6.27 12.01 1.91
N SER A 325 6.50 13.27 1.57
CA SER A 325 7.82 13.91 1.58
C SER A 325 7.89 14.94 2.71
N VAL A 326 9.05 15.07 3.35
CA VAL A 326 9.26 16.09 4.38
C VAL A 326 9.58 17.42 3.72
N GLY A 327 8.70 18.41 3.91
CA GLY A 327 8.88 19.76 3.39
C GLY A 327 9.93 20.57 4.15
N ARG A 328 10.20 21.79 3.67
CA ARG A 328 11.11 22.75 4.34
C ARG A 328 10.63 23.16 5.74
N ASP A 329 9.35 23.00 6.01
CA ASP A 329 8.71 23.23 7.32
C ASP A 329 8.91 22.06 8.31
N GLY A 330 9.61 21.01 7.90
CA GLY A 330 9.84 19.80 8.67
C GLY A 330 8.61 18.89 8.80
N LYS A 331 7.54 19.14 8.06
CA LYS A 331 6.30 18.36 8.10
C LYS A 331 6.14 17.49 6.86
N TYR A 332 5.41 16.42 7.01
CA TYR A 332 5.01 15.59 5.87
C TYR A 332 3.98 16.30 4.99
N HIS A 333 4.20 16.22 3.69
CA HIS A 333 3.27 16.62 2.64
C HIS A 333 2.91 15.38 1.81
N VAL A 334 1.63 15.05 1.76
CA VAL A 334 1.14 13.86 1.05
C VAL A 334 0.65 14.26 -0.33
N THR A 335 1.14 13.56 -1.35
CA THR A 335 0.76 13.77 -2.76
C THR A 335 0.29 12.48 -3.41
N HIS A 336 -0.63 12.60 -4.37
CA HIS A 336 -1.15 11.52 -5.18
C HIS A 336 -0.45 11.51 -6.55
N PRO A 337 0.27 10.45 -6.94
CA PRO A 337 1.09 10.42 -8.17
C PRO A 337 0.29 10.28 -9.47
N GLY A 338 -1.00 10.03 -9.38
CA GLY A 338 -1.90 9.98 -10.54
C GLY A 338 -1.91 8.66 -11.30
N TYR A 339 -2.70 8.64 -12.40
CA TYR A 339 -2.78 7.54 -13.35
C TYR A 339 -1.57 7.58 -14.31
N PRO A 340 -0.97 6.45 -14.73
CA PRO A 340 -1.43 5.08 -14.52
C PRO A 340 -0.79 4.35 -13.31
N LEU A 341 -0.02 5.04 -12.44
CA LEU A 341 0.49 4.36 -11.25
C LEU A 341 -0.68 3.89 -10.39
N ASN A 342 -1.60 4.80 -10.07
CA ASN A 342 -2.86 4.47 -9.45
C ASN A 342 -3.97 4.20 -10.48
N SER A 343 -4.92 3.36 -10.12
CA SER A 343 -6.07 2.96 -10.93
C SER A 343 -7.35 2.94 -10.06
N GLN A 344 -8.48 2.48 -10.61
CA GLN A 344 -9.68 2.25 -9.79
C GLN A 344 -9.58 1.04 -8.86
N ALA A 345 -8.61 0.16 -9.08
CA ALA A 345 -8.39 -1.06 -8.29
C ALA A 345 -7.58 -0.77 -7.01
N ASP A 346 -7.05 -1.81 -6.37
CA ASP A 346 -6.07 -1.67 -5.31
C ASP A 346 -4.67 -1.61 -5.93
N ASP A 347 -3.89 -0.60 -5.57
CA ASP A 347 -2.52 -0.35 -6.02
C ASP A 347 -1.63 -0.16 -4.79
N PHE A 348 -0.61 -1.04 -4.59
CA PHE A 348 0.10 -1.08 -3.33
C PHE A 348 1.50 -1.74 -3.41
N GLY A 349 2.25 -1.64 -2.32
CA GLY A 349 3.48 -2.40 -2.09
C GLY A 349 4.58 -2.08 -3.10
N MET A 350 5.01 -0.81 -3.17
CA MET A 350 6.08 -0.39 -4.08
C MET A 350 7.46 -0.85 -3.60
N THR A 351 8.34 -1.14 -4.54
CA THR A 351 9.78 -1.29 -4.33
C THR A 351 10.54 -0.58 -5.45
N PHE A 352 11.74 -0.10 -5.16
CA PHE A 352 12.52 0.75 -6.07
C PHE A 352 13.86 0.13 -6.41
N GLU A 353 14.30 0.31 -7.64
CA GLU A 353 15.66 -0.03 -8.05
C GLU A 353 16.63 1.08 -7.60
N GLY A 354 16.99 1.07 -6.32
CA GLY A 354 17.84 2.06 -5.68
C GLY A 354 17.30 3.49 -5.80
N VAL A 355 18.12 4.39 -6.34
CA VAL A 355 17.76 5.81 -6.54
C VAL A 355 16.95 6.05 -7.83
N HIS A 356 16.80 5.04 -8.67
CA HIS A 356 16.10 5.19 -9.95
C HIS A 356 14.58 5.32 -9.76
N ASN A 357 13.93 6.07 -10.64
CA ASN A 357 12.48 6.24 -10.66
C ASN A 357 11.78 5.06 -11.36
N ARG A 358 12.17 3.85 -11.03
CA ARG A 358 11.60 2.61 -11.56
C ARG A 358 11.64 1.51 -10.52
N GLY A 359 10.80 0.50 -10.68
CA GLY A 359 10.70 -0.63 -9.77
C GLY A 359 9.44 -1.44 -10.03
N TYR A 360 8.90 -2.01 -8.96
CA TYR A 360 7.73 -2.87 -9.02
C TYR A 360 6.72 -2.50 -7.95
N PHE A 361 5.45 -2.86 -8.19
CA PHE A 361 4.37 -2.72 -7.24
C PHE A 361 3.30 -3.79 -7.51
N ALA A 362 2.34 -3.92 -6.62
CA ALA A 362 1.22 -4.85 -6.76
C ALA A 362 -0.07 -4.13 -7.11
N SER A 363 -0.92 -4.78 -7.92
CA SER A 363 -2.24 -4.28 -8.25
C SER A 363 -3.17 -5.41 -8.70
N ASN A 364 -4.45 -5.31 -8.36
CA ASN A 364 -5.50 -6.21 -8.89
C ASN A 364 -6.26 -5.61 -10.08
N ARG A 365 -5.71 -4.55 -10.69
CA ARG A 365 -6.27 -3.96 -11.91
C ARG A 365 -6.41 -5.00 -13.02
N ASN A 366 -7.54 -4.94 -13.73
CA ASN A 366 -7.83 -5.84 -14.87
C ASN A 366 -7.93 -7.33 -14.53
N ASP A 367 -7.97 -7.72 -13.25
CA ASP A 367 -8.30 -9.09 -12.85
C ASP A 367 -9.76 -9.17 -12.41
N GLY A 368 -10.59 -9.91 -13.16
CA GLY A 368 -12.02 -10.06 -12.89
C GLY A 368 -12.33 -10.87 -11.61
N ARG A 369 -11.33 -11.52 -11.01
CA ARG A 369 -11.43 -12.28 -9.77
C ARG A 369 -10.99 -11.48 -8.56
N GLY A 370 -10.28 -10.36 -8.80
CA GLY A 370 -9.70 -9.52 -7.76
C GLY A 370 -8.34 -10.00 -7.25
N TRP A 371 -7.64 -10.87 -7.99
CA TRP A 371 -6.32 -11.34 -7.62
C TRP A 371 -5.24 -10.29 -7.91
N ASP A 372 -4.26 -10.23 -7.02
CA ASP A 372 -3.16 -9.29 -7.09
C ASP A 372 -2.06 -9.78 -8.02
N HIS A 373 -1.47 -8.84 -8.76
CA HIS A 373 -0.39 -9.11 -9.69
C HIS A 373 0.71 -8.07 -9.59
N ILE A 374 1.94 -8.46 -9.87
CA ILE A 374 3.10 -7.59 -9.89
C ILE A 374 3.19 -6.87 -11.24
N TYR A 375 3.37 -5.55 -11.16
CA TYR A 375 3.60 -4.64 -12.26
C TYR A 375 4.95 -3.95 -12.10
N SER A 376 5.63 -3.67 -13.19
CA SER A 376 6.73 -2.71 -13.19
C SER A 376 6.21 -1.31 -13.39
N PHE A 377 6.91 -0.34 -12.83
CA PHE A 377 6.72 1.06 -13.14
C PHE A 377 8.04 1.72 -13.53
N GLU A 378 7.95 2.76 -14.35
CA GLU A 378 9.01 3.69 -14.68
C GLU A 378 8.42 5.10 -14.72
N ASN A 379 9.03 6.05 -14.00
CA ASN A 379 8.72 7.47 -14.11
C ASN A 379 9.94 8.19 -14.72
N PRO A 380 9.95 8.41 -16.04
CA PRO A 380 11.09 9.00 -16.73
C PRO A 380 11.44 10.38 -16.18
N GLU A 381 12.71 10.62 -15.93
CA GLU A 381 13.20 11.97 -15.57
C GLU A 381 13.08 12.91 -16.76
N ILE A 382 12.69 14.15 -16.47
CA ILE A 382 12.79 15.22 -17.46
C ILE A 382 14.19 15.81 -17.35
N ILE A 383 15.03 15.50 -18.32
CA ILE A 383 16.32 16.18 -18.47
C ILE A 383 16.06 17.39 -19.37
N GLN A 384 16.12 18.58 -18.78
CA GLN A 384 16.13 19.83 -19.54
C GLN A 384 17.57 20.29 -19.68
N SER A 385 18.01 20.56 -20.89
CA SER A 385 19.32 21.12 -21.16
C SER A 385 19.20 22.54 -21.73
N VAL A 386 19.90 23.47 -21.14
CA VAL A 386 20.04 24.82 -21.69
C VAL A 386 21.45 24.91 -22.28
N LYS A 387 21.54 25.30 -23.55
CA LYS A 387 22.80 25.55 -24.23
C LYS A 387 22.79 27.00 -24.71
N GLY A 388 23.86 27.70 -24.51
CA GLY A 388 23.99 29.08 -24.92
C GLY A 388 25.45 29.50 -24.91
N TRP A 389 25.71 30.69 -25.45
CA TRP A 389 27.01 31.33 -25.49
C TRP A 389 26.92 32.64 -24.70
N VAL A 390 27.93 32.96 -23.92
CA VAL A 390 28.01 34.22 -23.19
C VAL A 390 29.05 35.11 -23.89
N TYR A 391 28.63 36.31 -24.29
CA TYR A 391 29.46 37.26 -24.96
C TYR A 391 29.58 38.53 -24.14
N GLU A 392 30.70 39.22 -24.29
CA GLU A 392 30.86 40.61 -23.87
C GLU A 392 29.94 41.51 -24.72
N GLN A 393 29.76 42.77 -24.26
CA GLN A 393 28.88 43.71 -24.94
C GLN A 393 29.37 44.08 -26.35
N ASP A 394 30.67 43.93 -26.59
CA ASP A 394 31.34 44.14 -27.88
C ASP A 394 31.37 42.91 -28.78
N GLY A 395 30.77 41.81 -28.35
CA GLY A 395 30.56 40.60 -29.16
C GLY A 395 31.65 39.56 -29.07
N TYR A 396 32.64 39.70 -28.18
CA TYR A 396 33.64 38.66 -27.94
C TYR A 396 33.12 37.60 -26.94
N GLU A 397 33.51 36.33 -27.12
CA GLU A 397 33.19 35.28 -26.18
C GLU A 397 33.82 35.59 -24.82
N LEU A 398 33.01 35.47 -23.74
CA LEU A 398 33.47 35.65 -22.38
C LEU A 398 33.93 34.31 -21.79
N PRO A 399 35.24 33.99 -21.79
CA PRO A 399 35.76 32.76 -21.24
C PRO A 399 35.59 32.77 -19.71
N SER A 400 35.25 31.60 -19.14
CA SER A 400 35.10 31.42 -17.69
C SER A 400 33.92 32.22 -17.06
N ALA A 401 32.90 32.58 -17.84
CA ALA A 401 31.66 33.12 -17.31
C ALA A 401 30.94 32.09 -16.41
N VAL A 402 30.51 32.57 -15.26
CA VAL A 402 29.65 31.77 -14.36
C VAL A 402 28.20 32.07 -14.66
N VAL A 403 27.45 31.07 -15.05
CA VAL A 403 26.01 31.16 -15.33
C VAL A 403 25.23 30.50 -14.23
N TYR A 404 24.33 31.23 -13.61
CA TYR A 404 23.40 30.65 -12.61
C TYR A 404 22.05 30.38 -13.28
N LEU A 405 21.58 29.16 -13.17
CA LEU A 405 20.22 28.80 -13.56
C LEU A 405 19.38 28.72 -12.28
N VAL A 406 18.39 29.60 -12.18
CA VAL A 406 17.48 29.63 -11.02
C VAL A 406 16.13 29.08 -11.45
N GLY A 407 15.69 27.97 -10.81
CA GLY A 407 14.36 27.42 -11.03
C GLY A 407 13.26 28.32 -10.46
N SER A 408 12.07 28.23 -11.01
CA SER A 408 10.88 28.95 -10.49
C SER A 408 10.51 28.54 -9.05
N ASP A 409 11.02 27.41 -8.59
CA ASP A 409 10.91 26.87 -7.22
C ASP A 409 12.05 27.35 -6.29
N GLY A 410 12.98 28.16 -6.80
CA GLY A 410 14.14 28.68 -6.08
C GLY A 410 15.32 27.71 -5.98
N THR A 411 15.33 26.62 -6.72
CA THR A 411 16.52 25.74 -6.85
C THR A 411 17.60 26.39 -7.75
N ASN A 412 18.88 26.14 -7.43
CA ASN A 412 20.04 26.66 -8.19
C ASN A 412 20.80 25.50 -8.82
#